data_31e9656e9d099b535d48e75ea808e2f9
#
_entry.id   31e9656e9d099b535d48e75ea808e2f9
#
_cell.length_a   1.000
_cell.length_b   1.000
_cell.length_c   1.000
_cell.angle_alpha   90.00
_cell.angle_beta   90.00
_cell.angle_gamma   90.00
#
_symmetry.space_group_name_H-M   'P 1'
#
loop_
_entity.id
_entity.type
_entity.pdbx_description
1 polymer ?
#
loop_
_entity_poly.entity_id
_entity_poly.type
_entity_poly.pdbx_seq_one_letter_code
_entity_poly.pdbx_strand_id
1 'polypeptide(L)'
;AHLVTVNDYLARRDVQWMGPIYHALGLSTASIIHDNSFLFDPTYLVKDYRYINLRPISRKEAYHADITYGTNNEFGFDYLRDNMKFSLDDYVQRELHFSIVDEVDNILIDEARTPLIISGPAEESTNKYYAVDRVIPRLQKEVDFTIDEKLRTATLTEDGVSKVERILGVKNL
;
A
#
# COMPACT_ATOMS: atom_id res chain seq x y z
N ALA A 1 4.90 19.56 7.74
CA ALA A 1 5.31 18.44 8.59
C ALA A 1 4.38 17.25 8.34
N HIS A 2 4.93 16.02 8.35
CA HIS A 2 4.14 14.79 8.35
C HIS A 2 4.09 14.23 9.77
N LEU A 3 2.91 13.91 10.26
CA LEU A 3 2.70 13.25 11.54
C LEU A 3 2.17 11.84 11.29
N VAL A 4 2.99 10.85 11.58
CA VAL A 4 2.73 9.45 11.25
C VAL A 4 2.12 8.76 12.45
N THR A 5 0.96 8.11 12.26
CA THR A 5 0.23 7.34 13.27
C THR A 5 0.03 5.90 12.80
N VAL A 6 -0.41 5.02 13.69
CA VAL A 6 -0.55 3.58 13.39
C VAL A 6 -1.84 3.22 12.64
N ASN A 7 -2.84 4.08 12.61
CA ASN A 7 -4.10 3.77 11.91
C ASN A 7 -4.88 5.03 11.50
N ASP A 8 -5.78 4.85 10.55
CA ASP A 8 -6.63 5.91 9.98
C ASP A 8 -7.56 6.58 11.01
N TYR A 9 -7.99 5.82 12.02
CA TYR A 9 -8.81 6.37 13.09
C TYR A 9 -8.06 7.45 13.86
N LEU A 10 -6.82 7.17 14.26
CA LEU A 10 -5.97 8.12 14.98
C LEU A 10 -5.63 9.33 14.09
N ALA A 11 -5.24 9.09 12.84
CA ALA A 11 -4.93 10.15 11.91
C ALA A 11 -6.06 11.17 11.78
N ARG A 12 -7.31 10.70 11.71
CA ARG A 12 -8.50 11.54 11.64
C ARG A 12 -8.86 12.19 12.97
N ARG A 13 -8.92 11.39 14.06
CA ARG A 13 -9.25 11.86 15.42
C ARG A 13 -8.33 12.98 15.86
N ASP A 14 -7.04 12.81 15.64
CA ASP A 14 -6.03 13.74 16.15
C ASP A 14 -6.06 15.05 15.38
N VAL A 15 -6.38 15.04 14.09
CA VAL A 15 -6.67 16.28 13.35
C VAL A 15 -7.90 17.00 13.93
N GLN A 16 -8.95 16.28 14.34
CA GLN A 16 -10.12 16.91 14.98
C GLN A 16 -9.76 17.52 16.33
N TRP A 17 -8.92 16.86 17.12
CA TRP A 17 -8.56 17.31 18.47
C TRP A 17 -7.51 18.42 18.48
N MET A 18 -6.50 18.30 17.65
CA MET A 18 -5.39 19.24 17.60
C MET A 18 -5.60 20.39 16.59
N GLY A 19 -6.46 20.15 15.60
CA GLY A 19 -6.78 21.12 14.56
C GLY A 19 -7.17 22.50 15.07
N PRO A 20 -8.02 22.62 16.12
CA PRO A 20 -8.36 23.93 16.70
C PRO A 20 -7.14 24.72 17.18
N ILE A 21 -6.15 24.04 17.77
CA ILE A 21 -4.91 24.66 18.28
C ILE A 21 -4.07 25.16 17.10
N TYR A 22 -3.84 24.31 16.11
CA TYR A 22 -3.05 24.68 14.94
C TYR A 22 -3.73 25.78 14.13
N HIS A 23 -5.05 25.70 13.98
CA HIS A 23 -5.83 26.74 13.31
C HIS A 23 -5.73 28.10 14.04
N ALA A 24 -5.77 28.11 15.37
CA ALA A 24 -5.60 29.33 16.15
C ALA A 24 -4.18 29.92 16.01
N LEU A 25 -3.18 29.10 15.68
CA LEU A 25 -1.82 29.51 15.36
C LEU A 25 -1.63 29.90 13.87
N GLY A 26 -2.67 29.85 13.07
CA GLY A 26 -2.62 30.16 11.64
C GLY A 26 -2.06 29.04 10.78
N LEU A 27 -2.00 27.80 11.29
CA LEU A 27 -1.50 26.63 10.57
C LEU A 27 -2.64 25.79 10.01
N SER A 28 -2.47 25.33 8.79
CA SER A 28 -3.39 24.38 8.14
C SER A 28 -3.06 22.94 8.56
N THR A 29 -4.10 22.13 8.84
CA THR A 29 -3.92 20.74 9.29
C THR A 29 -4.81 19.83 8.49
N ALA A 30 -4.24 18.78 7.92
CA ALA A 30 -4.95 17.80 7.11
C ALA A 30 -4.74 16.36 7.63
N SER A 31 -5.66 15.49 7.25
CA SER A 31 -5.57 14.04 7.46
C SER A 31 -5.66 13.32 6.13
N ILE A 32 -4.79 12.34 5.95
CA ILE A 32 -4.87 11.37 4.87
C ILE A 32 -5.21 10.01 5.45
N ILE A 33 -6.23 9.38 4.91
CA ILE A 33 -6.66 8.03 5.26
C ILE A 33 -6.90 7.23 3.98
N HIS A 34 -7.23 5.96 4.10
CA HIS A 34 -7.51 5.13 2.93
C HIS A 34 -8.61 5.77 2.06
N ASP A 35 -8.31 5.98 0.79
CA ASP A 35 -9.16 6.59 -0.24
C ASP A 35 -9.69 8.00 0.03
N ASN A 36 -9.38 8.62 1.18
CA ASN A 36 -9.93 9.91 1.54
C ASN A 36 -8.88 10.86 2.13
N SER A 37 -9.15 12.14 2.01
CA SER A 37 -8.33 13.19 2.62
C SER A 37 -9.23 14.33 3.11
N PHE A 38 -8.84 14.93 4.23
CA PHE A 38 -9.61 15.95 4.91
C PHE A 38 -8.73 17.11 5.36
N LEU A 39 -9.26 18.31 5.30
CA LEU A 39 -8.68 19.49 5.92
C LEU A 39 -9.49 19.86 7.16
N PHE A 40 -8.82 20.23 8.24
CA PHE A 40 -9.48 20.80 9.39
C PHE A 40 -10.08 22.16 9.01
N ASP A 41 -11.39 22.28 9.16
CA ASP A 41 -12.16 23.48 8.88
C ASP A 41 -13.22 23.66 9.98
N PRO A 42 -13.05 24.63 10.90
CA PRO A 42 -13.96 24.81 12.02
C PRO A 42 -15.38 25.19 11.61
N THR A 43 -15.56 25.59 10.35
CA THR A 43 -16.90 25.96 9.80
C THR A 43 -17.62 24.78 9.16
N TYR A 44 -16.91 23.65 8.93
CA TYR A 44 -17.49 22.48 8.29
C TYR A 44 -18.21 21.59 9.31
N LEU A 45 -19.54 21.77 9.39
CA LEU A 45 -20.40 21.04 10.32
C LEU A 45 -21.22 19.97 9.58
N VAL A 46 -21.10 18.73 10.02
CA VAL A 46 -21.83 17.58 9.48
C VAL A 46 -22.50 16.80 10.62
N LYS A 47 -23.53 16.01 10.28
CA LYS A 47 -24.28 15.20 11.29
C LYS A 47 -23.41 14.08 11.90
N ASP A 48 -22.48 13.53 11.13
CA ASP A 48 -21.60 12.48 11.61
C ASP A 48 -20.46 13.12 12.39
N TYR A 49 -20.49 12.93 13.72
CA TYR A 49 -19.47 13.49 14.63
C TYR A 49 -18.03 13.06 14.29
N ARG A 50 -17.89 11.94 13.60
CA ARG A 50 -16.57 11.44 13.17
C ARG A 50 -15.91 12.33 12.12
N TYR A 51 -16.69 13.18 11.45
CA TYR A 51 -16.24 14.06 10.38
C TYR A 51 -16.52 15.54 10.64
N ILE A 52 -16.96 15.90 11.84
CA ILE A 52 -17.12 17.30 12.22
C ILE A 52 -15.77 18.01 12.06
N ASN A 53 -15.79 19.21 11.46
CA ASN A 53 -14.62 20.04 11.16
C ASN A 53 -13.60 19.39 10.20
N LEU A 54 -13.97 18.32 9.51
CA LEU A 54 -13.13 17.64 8.53
C LEU A 54 -13.74 17.81 7.13
N ARG A 55 -13.32 18.84 6.42
CA ARG A 55 -13.77 19.11 5.05
C ARG A 55 -13.02 18.20 4.08
N PRO A 56 -13.75 17.42 3.22
CA PRO A 56 -13.10 16.62 2.19
C PRO A 56 -12.30 17.48 1.20
N ILE A 57 -11.10 17.05 0.88
CA ILE A 57 -10.18 17.69 -0.05
C ILE A 57 -9.47 16.64 -0.91
N SER A 58 -8.77 17.09 -1.94
CA SER A 58 -7.91 16.20 -2.73
C SER A 58 -6.67 15.78 -1.93
N ARG A 59 -6.08 14.65 -2.34
CA ARG A 59 -4.84 14.12 -1.74
C ARG A 59 -3.71 15.15 -1.83
N LYS A 60 -3.58 15.82 -2.97
CA LYS A 60 -2.57 16.85 -3.21
C LYS A 60 -2.76 18.05 -2.27
N GLU A 61 -3.99 18.53 -2.09
CA GLU A 61 -4.28 19.61 -1.13
C GLU A 61 -3.91 19.22 0.31
N ALA A 62 -4.16 17.97 0.71
CA ALA A 62 -3.81 17.49 2.04
C ALA A 62 -2.30 17.54 2.30
N TYR A 63 -1.48 17.21 1.30
CA TYR A 63 -0.03 17.33 1.42
C TYR A 63 0.47 18.78 1.40
N HIS A 64 -0.31 19.72 0.88
CA HIS A 64 0.02 21.15 0.91
C HIS A 64 -0.31 21.83 2.24
N ALA A 65 -1.03 21.17 3.15
CA ALA A 65 -1.21 21.65 4.51
C ALA A 65 0.12 21.74 5.28
N ASP A 66 0.19 22.62 6.27
CA ASP A 66 1.39 22.77 7.11
C ASP A 66 1.69 21.49 7.89
N ILE A 67 0.62 20.82 8.37
CA ILE A 67 0.69 19.55 9.10
C ILE A 67 -0.24 18.55 8.43
N THR A 68 0.30 17.38 8.06
CA THR A 68 -0.47 16.29 7.47
C THR A 68 -0.35 15.04 8.33
N TYR A 69 -1.47 14.58 8.88
CA TYR A 69 -1.58 13.33 9.63
C TYR A 69 -1.89 12.17 8.67
N GLY A 70 -1.30 11.01 8.92
CA GLY A 70 -1.57 9.81 8.15
C GLY A 70 -0.87 8.58 8.73
N THR A 71 -1.14 7.41 8.18
CA THR A 71 -0.41 6.21 8.53
C THR A 71 0.89 6.10 7.72
N ASN A 72 1.85 5.33 8.24
CA ASN A 72 3.08 4.99 7.52
C ASN A 72 2.77 4.40 6.13
N ASN A 73 1.73 3.55 6.04
CA ASN A 73 1.30 2.92 4.79
C ASN A 73 0.80 3.96 3.79
N GLU A 74 -0.04 4.90 4.20
CA GLU A 74 -0.57 5.95 3.31
C GLU A 74 0.54 6.83 2.76
N PHE A 75 1.45 7.31 3.62
CA PHE A 75 2.62 8.08 3.19
C PHE A 75 3.53 7.28 2.25
N GLY A 76 3.79 6.02 2.60
CA GLY A 76 4.67 5.15 1.83
C GLY A 76 4.08 4.77 0.48
N PHE A 77 2.79 4.44 0.39
CA PHE A 77 2.14 4.16 -0.89
C PHE A 77 2.04 5.40 -1.78
N ASP A 78 1.79 6.58 -1.21
CA ASP A 78 1.80 7.81 -2.00
C ASP A 78 3.20 8.10 -2.55
N TYR A 79 4.25 7.90 -1.73
CA TYR A 79 5.63 8.03 -2.19
C TYR A 79 5.94 7.07 -3.35
N LEU A 80 5.53 5.82 -3.25
CA LEU A 80 5.71 4.86 -4.33
C LEU A 80 4.93 5.25 -5.59
N ARG A 81 3.67 5.69 -5.43
CA ARG A 81 2.85 6.16 -6.57
C ARG A 81 3.45 7.39 -7.25
N ASP A 82 3.95 8.35 -6.49
CA ASP A 82 4.61 9.53 -7.02
C ASP A 82 5.86 9.16 -7.83
N ASN A 83 6.68 8.23 -7.33
CA ASN A 83 7.88 7.77 -8.06
C ASN A 83 7.58 6.97 -9.35
N MET A 84 6.31 6.63 -9.60
CA MET A 84 5.86 6.03 -10.86
C MET A 84 5.32 7.07 -11.86
N LYS A 85 5.24 8.34 -11.48
CA LYS A 85 4.76 9.43 -12.35
C LYS A 85 5.83 9.90 -13.31
N PHE A 86 5.40 10.38 -14.47
CA PHE A 86 6.31 10.91 -15.51
C PHE A 86 6.65 12.39 -15.31
N SER A 87 5.82 13.14 -14.57
CA SER A 87 6.03 14.56 -14.29
C SER A 87 5.93 14.85 -12.80
N LEU A 88 6.76 15.77 -12.32
CA LEU A 88 6.68 16.26 -10.94
C LEU A 88 5.37 17.00 -10.64
N ASP A 89 4.73 17.57 -11.66
CA ASP A 89 3.45 18.25 -11.51
C ASP A 89 2.32 17.29 -11.09
N ASP A 90 2.48 15.99 -11.42
CA ASP A 90 1.53 14.93 -11.07
C ASP A 90 1.75 14.36 -9.65
N TYR A 91 2.81 14.76 -8.97
CA TYR A 91 3.08 14.33 -7.60
C TYR A 91 2.01 14.89 -6.65
N VAL A 92 1.59 14.06 -5.72
CA VAL A 92 0.70 14.49 -4.63
C VAL A 92 1.49 14.99 -3.45
N GLN A 93 2.64 14.38 -3.16
CA GLN A 93 3.54 14.80 -2.10
C GLN A 93 4.36 16.01 -2.55
N ARG A 94 4.68 16.86 -1.60
CA ARG A 94 5.67 17.92 -1.76
C ARG A 94 7.03 17.48 -1.21
N GLU A 95 8.02 18.35 -1.23
CA GLU A 95 9.35 18.09 -0.64
C GLU A 95 9.22 17.63 0.82
N LEU A 96 9.99 16.59 1.15
CA LEU A 96 10.05 16.02 2.50
C LEU A 96 10.89 16.93 3.39
N HIS A 97 10.25 17.56 4.38
CA HIS A 97 10.89 18.55 5.22
C HIS A 97 11.08 18.07 6.66
N PHE A 98 10.00 17.57 7.29
CA PHE A 98 10.01 17.16 8.69
C PHE A 98 8.94 16.11 8.96
N SER A 99 9.24 15.13 9.81
CA SER A 99 8.27 14.14 10.24
C SER A 99 8.35 13.88 11.75
N ILE A 100 7.20 13.60 12.33
CA ILE A 100 7.06 13.06 13.68
C ILE A 100 6.42 11.68 13.51
N VAL A 101 7.06 10.66 14.07
CA VAL A 101 6.56 9.27 14.03
C VAL A 101 6.13 8.88 15.43
N ASP A 102 4.82 8.65 15.59
CA ASP A 102 4.25 8.10 16.82
C ASP A 102 4.29 6.57 16.77
N GLU A 103 4.32 5.90 17.93
CA GLU A 103 4.44 4.44 18.02
C GLU A 103 5.64 3.90 17.22
N VAL A 104 6.79 4.51 17.42
CA VAL A 104 8.02 4.28 16.63
C VAL A 104 8.54 2.85 16.71
N ASP A 105 8.34 2.17 17.83
CA ASP A 105 8.65 0.76 18.05
C ASP A 105 7.82 -0.14 17.12
N ASN A 106 6.53 0.12 16.99
CA ASN A 106 5.68 -0.60 16.05
C ASN A 106 6.10 -0.31 14.60
N ILE A 107 6.18 0.96 14.21
CA ILE A 107 6.38 1.36 12.82
C ILE A 107 7.78 1.05 12.32
N LEU A 108 8.83 1.35 13.11
CA LEU A 108 10.23 1.23 12.66
C LEU A 108 10.91 -0.08 13.07
N ILE A 109 10.29 -0.88 13.92
CA ILE A 109 10.84 -2.17 14.37
C ILE A 109 9.93 -3.31 13.99
N ASP A 110 8.71 -3.38 14.51
CA ASP A 110 7.83 -4.53 14.35
C ASP A 110 7.34 -4.69 12.90
N GLU A 111 6.90 -3.61 12.29
CA GLU A 111 6.41 -3.58 10.90
C GLU A 111 7.49 -3.29 9.85
N ALA A 112 8.70 -2.92 10.27
CA ALA A 112 9.78 -2.48 9.37
C ALA A 112 10.18 -3.51 8.30
N ARG A 113 9.89 -4.79 8.53
CA ARG A 113 10.18 -5.88 7.58
C ARG A 113 9.07 -6.13 6.57
N THR A 114 7.92 -5.51 6.73
CA THR A 114 6.79 -5.69 5.81
C THR A 114 6.96 -4.73 4.63
N PRO A 115 7.25 -5.24 3.42
CA PRO A 115 7.45 -4.37 2.26
C PRO A 115 6.11 -3.76 1.81
N LEU A 116 6.13 -2.49 1.42
CA LEU A 116 5.04 -1.88 0.68
C LEU A 116 5.17 -2.29 -0.79
N ILE A 117 4.16 -2.97 -1.32
CA ILE A 117 4.17 -3.48 -2.70
C ILE A 117 3.02 -2.85 -3.46
N ILE A 118 3.32 -2.17 -4.58
CA ILE A 118 2.35 -1.79 -5.59
C ILE A 118 2.46 -2.80 -6.73
N SER A 119 1.42 -3.60 -6.92
CA SER A 119 1.32 -4.52 -8.04
C SER A 119 0.06 -4.20 -8.84
N GLY A 120 0.21 -4.11 -10.15
CA GLY A 120 -0.93 -4.07 -11.07
C GLY A 120 -1.28 -5.48 -11.54
N PRO A 121 -2.51 -5.73 -12.01
CA PRO A 121 -2.82 -6.97 -12.71
C PRO A 121 -1.92 -7.05 -13.95
N ALA A 122 -1.03 -8.03 -13.98
CA ALA A 122 -0.34 -8.37 -15.21
C ALA A 122 -1.38 -9.04 -16.12
N GLU A 123 -1.71 -8.43 -17.25
CA GLU A 123 -2.74 -8.90 -18.17
C GLU A 123 -2.54 -10.34 -18.66
N GLU A 124 -1.31 -10.86 -18.58
CA GLU A 124 -0.99 -12.23 -19.03
C GLU A 124 -0.84 -13.27 -17.90
N SER A 125 -0.64 -12.86 -16.64
CA SER A 125 -0.26 -13.82 -15.59
C SER A 125 -1.39 -14.73 -15.16
N THR A 126 -2.61 -14.25 -15.08
CA THR A 126 -3.76 -15.03 -14.59
C THR A 126 -4.08 -16.21 -15.48
N ASN A 127 -4.04 -16.02 -16.80
CA ASN A 127 -4.30 -17.10 -17.76
C ASN A 127 -3.18 -18.17 -17.73
N LYS A 128 -1.94 -17.78 -17.53
CA LYS A 128 -0.80 -18.70 -17.39
C LYS A 128 -0.93 -19.55 -16.14
N TYR A 129 -1.29 -18.97 -14.99
CA TYR A 129 -1.53 -19.74 -13.76
C TYR A 129 -2.64 -20.78 -13.94
N TYR A 130 -3.77 -20.42 -14.53
CA TYR A 130 -4.85 -21.38 -14.81
C TYR A 130 -4.44 -22.48 -15.80
N ALA A 131 -3.61 -22.14 -16.79
CA ALA A 131 -3.10 -23.12 -17.74
C ALA A 131 -2.18 -24.12 -17.03
N VAL A 132 -1.26 -23.64 -16.18
CA VAL A 132 -0.34 -24.50 -15.42
C VAL A 132 -1.09 -25.34 -14.37
N ASP A 133 -2.04 -24.74 -13.65
CA ASP A 133 -2.85 -25.45 -12.64
C ASP A 133 -3.57 -26.69 -13.24
N ARG A 134 -4.04 -26.61 -14.46
CA ARG A 134 -4.67 -27.75 -15.16
C ARG A 134 -3.71 -28.88 -15.50
N VAL A 135 -2.40 -28.63 -15.50
CA VAL A 135 -1.37 -29.64 -15.77
C VAL A 135 -1.06 -30.44 -14.52
N ILE A 136 -1.07 -29.80 -13.33
CA ILE A 136 -0.66 -30.41 -12.05
C ILE A 136 -1.36 -31.74 -11.77
N PRO A 137 -2.69 -31.90 -11.92
CA PRO A 137 -3.38 -33.18 -11.67
C PRO A 137 -2.98 -34.32 -12.63
N ARG A 138 -2.27 -34.02 -13.72
CA ARG A 138 -1.82 -34.98 -14.71
C ARG A 138 -0.41 -35.47 -14.45
N LEU A 139 0.29 -34.91 -13.46
CA LEU A 139 1.64 -35.28 -13.09
C LEU A 139 1.62 -36.35 -11.99
N GLN A 140 2.56 -37.30 -12.07
CA GLN A 140 2.71 -38.40 -11.12
C GLN A 140 3.94 -38.16 -10.25
N LYS A 141 3.77 -38.24 -8.92
CA LYS A 141 4.87 -38.17 -7.97
C LYS A 141 5.87 -39.29 -8.24
N GLU A 142 7.16 -38.99 -8.03
CA GLU A 142 8.31 -39.89 -8.24
C GLU A 142 8.58 -40.27 -9.72
N VAL A 143 7.70 -39.91 -10.66
CA VAL A 143 7.91 -40.09 -12.10
C VAL A 143 8.13 -38.72 -12.76
N ASP A 144 7.15 -37.82 -12.63
CA ASP A 144 7.16 -36.52 -13.28
C ASP A 144 7.74 -35.43 -12.36
N PHE A 145 7.70 -35.63 -11.03
CA PHE A 145 8.25 -34.68 -10.05
C PHE A 145 8.65 -35.36 -8.74
N THR A 146 9.61 -34.76 -8.03
CA THR A 146 10.04 -35.16 -6.69
C THR A 146 9.74 -34.06 -5.68
N ILE A 147 9.47 -34.45 -4.42
CA ILE A 147 9.21 -33.52 -3.32
C ILE A 147 10.30 -33.68 -2.27
N ASP A 148 10.96 -32.58 -1.90
CA ASP A 148 11.80 -32.51 -0.71
C ASP A 148 11.03 -31.80 0.40
N GLU A 149 10.54 -32.57 1.38
CA GLU A 149 9.74 -32.04 2.49
C GLU A 149 10.58 -31.17 3.44
N LYS A 150 11.89 -31.43 3.56
CA LYS A 150 12.78 -30.65 4.43
C LYS A 150 13.04 -29.26 3.85
N LEU A 151 13.26 -29.21 2.55
CA LEU A 151 13.49 -27.96 1.83
C LEU A 151 12.18 -27.28 1.37
N ARG A 152 11.04 -27.95 1.54
CA ARG A 152 9.72 -27.52 1.05
C ARG A 152 9.72 -27.16 -0.43
N THR A 153 10.38 -27.96 -1.24
CA THR A 153 10.49 -27.78 -2.69
C THR A 153 9.90 -28.97 -3.44
N ALA A 154 9.33 -28.68 -4.61
CA ALA A 154 8.93 -29.69 -5.59
C ALA A 154 9.65 -29.40 -6.89
N THR A 155 10.34 -30.39 -7.45
CA THR A 155 11.16 -30.23 -8.65
C THR A 155 10.71 -31.22 -9.70
N LEU A 156 10.50 -30.76 -10.93
CA LEU A 156 10.20 -31.63 -12.06
C LEU A 156 11.39 -32.49 -12.43
N THR A 157 11.16 -33.73 -12.82
CA THR A 157 12.15 -34.58 -13.48
C THR A 157 12.29 -34.20 -14.95
N GLU A 158 13.30 -34.71 -15.65
CA GLU A 158 13.45 -34.49 -17.09
C GLU A 158 12.23 -34.99 -17.89
N ASP A 159 11.68 -36.13 -17.49
CA ASP A 159 10.44 -36.67 -18.07
C ASP A 159 9.23 -35.77 -17.74
N GLY A 160 9.19 -35.25 -16.52
CA GLY A 160 8.18 -34.28 -16.09
C GLY A 160 8.21 -32.97 -16.88
N VAL A 161 9.40 -32.41 -17.09
CA VAL A 161 9.59 -31.21 -17.93
C VAL A 161 9.06 -31.47 -19.35
N SER A 162 9.52 -32.56 -20.00
CA SER A 162 9.10 -32.94 -21.35
C SER A 162 7.57 -33.16 -21.46
N LYS A 163 6.95 -33.69 -20.40
CA LYS A 163 5.51 -33.90 -20.34
C LYS A 163 4.74 -32.59 -20.21
N VAL A 164 5.20 -31.68 -19.32
CA VAL A 164 4.60 -30.36 -19.12
C VAL A 164 4.72 -29.51 -20.39
N GLU A 165 5.88 -29.48 -21.04
CA GLU A 165 6.10 -28.78 -22.31
C GLU A 165 5.12 -29.25 -23.39
N ARG A 166 4.91 -30.55 -23.47
CA ARG A 166 3.97 -31.15 -24.45
C ARG A 166 2.54 -30.74 -24.15
N ILE A 167 2.14 -30.71 -22.86
CA ILE A 167 0.75 -30.36 -22.47
C ILE A 167 0.49 -28.86 -22.69
N LEU A 168 1.47 -28.03 -22.38
CA LEU A 168 1.36 -26.56 -22.53
C LEU A 168 1.63 -26.09 -23.97
N GLY A 169 2.24 -26.94 -24.82
CA GLY A 169 2.59 -26.57 -26.21
C GLY A 169 3.75 -25.59 -26.29
N VAL A 170 4.64 -25.56 -25.29
CA VAL A 170 5.85 -24.71 -25.23
C VAL A 170 7.11 -25.54 -25.48
N LYS A 171 8.20 -24.92 -25.92
CA LYS A 171 9.47 -25.60 -26.23
C LYS A 171 10.54 -25.48 -25.14
N ASN A 172 10.34 -24.62 -24.18
CA ASN A 172 11.18 -24.44 -23.01
C ASN A 172 10.32 -23.94 -21.82
N LEU A 173 10.41 -24.61 -20.69
CA LEU A 173 9.81 -24.22 -19.42
C LEU A 173 10.72 -23.28 -18.66
#